data_aa0a0d4944398b2d5bc59fc465d7d180
#
_entry.id   aa0a0d4944398b2d5bc59fc465d7d180
#
_cell.length_a   1.000
_cell.length_b   1.000
_cell.length_c   1.000
_cell.angle_alpha   90.00
_cell.angle_beta   90.00
_cell.angle_gamma   90.00
#
_symmetry.space_group_name_H-M   'P 1'
#
loop_
_entity.id
_entity.type
_entity.pdbx_description
1 polymer ?
#
loop_
_entity_poly.entity_id
_entity_poly.type
_entity_poly.pdbx_seq_one_letter_code
_entity_poly.pdbx_strand_id
1 'polypeptide(L)'
;MSISILGGHAKGHALLVPKGTLIRPTSVMLRRRFFDAYQDMSGLTFVDLCAGTGAMGLEALSRGANKVYLNEFHPKVYQLLKKNVSSITRDLGHSLGSVESSKGSCLDFIKGHKEQLDKTDTFIFFDPPYEDHKLYKDVLKELHDFDQAKIIIETDKQKGIKEEEITELNYKIKKSYRQGTSYIYIVE
;
A
#
# COMPACT_ATOMS: atom_id res chain seq x y z
N MET A 1 20.47 -0.25 -3.28
CA MET A 1 19.71 0.85 -2.63
C MET A 1 19.14 0.28 -1.34
N SER A 2 19.15 1.03 -0.26
CA SER A 2 18.42 0.70 0.96
C SER A 2 17.14 1.53 1.00
N ILE A 3 16.04 0.94 1.43
CA ILE A 3 14.80 1.63 1.73
C ILE A 3 14.72 1.69 3.25
N SER A 4 14.28 2.83 3.80
CA SER A 4 14.06 2.96 5.24
C SER A 4 12.69 3.58 5.52
N ILE A 5 12.20 3.37 6.72
CA ILE A 5 11.03 4.05 7.27
C ILE A 5 11.35 5.54 7.43
N LEU A 6 10.44 6.41 6.98
CA LEU A 6 10.66 7.85 6.90
C LEU A 6 10.21 8.60 8.15
N GLY A 7 9.24 8.07 8.89
CA GLY A 7 8.65 8.73 10.05
C GLY A 7 8.10 7.76 11.09
N GLY A 8 7.52 8.31 12.17
CA GLY A 8 6.91 7.54 13.24
C GLY A 8 7.94 6.83 14.15
N HIS A 9 7.45 5.83 14.88
CA HIS A 9 8.23 5.11 15.91
C HIS A 9 9.43 4.33 15.36
N ALA A 10 9.33 3.86 14.10
CA ALA A 10 10.38 3.09 13.41
C ALA A 10 11.27 3.94 12.48
N LYS A 11 11.24 5.27 12.59
CA LYS A 11 12.01 6.15 11.69
C LYS A 11 13.47 5.72 11.59
N GLY A 12 13.94 5.54 10.35
CA GLY A 12 15.32 5.11 10.06
C GLY A 12 15.51 3.59 10.00
N HIS A 13 14.52 2.77 10.42
CA HIS A 13 14.59 1.32 10.31
C HIS A 13 14.78 0.91 8.84
N ALA A 14 15.83 0.15 8.55
CA ALA A 14 16.16 -0.29 7.20
C ALA A 14 15.33 -1.50 6.79
N LEU A 15 14.78 -1.45 5.58
CA LEU A 15 14.04 -2.55 4.98
C LEU A 15 14.90 -3.30 3.97
N LEU A 16 14.83 -4.63 4.02
CA LEU A 16 15.42 -5.49 3.02
C LEU A 16 14.71 -5.31 1.68
N VAL A 17 15.48 -5.21 0.60
CA VAL A 17 14.98 -5.11 -0.76
C VAL A 17 15.54 -6.25 -1.61
N PRO A 18 14.82 -6.72 -2.64
CA PRO A 18 15.35 -7.73 -3.55
C PRO A 18 16.59 -7.21 -4.28
N LYS A 19 17.51 -8.12 -4.55
CA LYS A 19 18.62 -7.83 -5.46
C LYS A 19 18.11 -7.88 -6.91
N GLY A 20 18.45 -6.88 -7.71
CA GLY A 20 18.03 -6.77 -9.11
C GLY A 20 16.70 -6.02 -9.31
N THR A 21 16.03 -6.28 -10.43
CA THR A 21 14.86 -5.53 -10.93
C THR A 21 13.51 -6.18 -10.57
N LEU A 22 13.47 -7.09 -9.58
CA LEU A 22 12.27 -7.88 -9.27
C LEU A 22 11.06 -7.05 -8.81
N ILE A 23 11.30 -5.90 -8.20
CA ILE A 23 10.26 -4.93 -7.84
C ILE A 23 10.81 -3.52 -7.99
N ARG A 24 9.92 -2.60 -8.35
CA ARG A 24 10.17 -1.16 -8.28
C ARG A 24 9.52 -0.65 -6.98
N PRO A 25 10.31 -0.24 -5.98
CA PRO A 25 9.71 0.33 -4.78
C PRO A 25 9.00 1.64 -5.12
N THR A 26 7.87 1.91 -4.49
CA THR A 26 7.27 3.25 -4.45
C THR A 26 8.38 4.27 -4.22
N SER A 27 8.42 5.32 -5.02
CA SER A 27 9.48 6.30 -4.90
C SER A 27 9.47 6.88 -3.48
N VAL A 28 10.64 6.97 -2.86
CA VAL A 28 10.79 7.53 -1.50
C VAL A 28 10.12 8.90 -1.39
N MET A 29 10.20 9.72 -2.47
CA MET A 29 9.60 11.05 -2.49
C MET A 29 8.09 11.01 -2.59
N LEU A 30 7.52 10.07 -3.36
CA LEU A 30 6.07 9.92 -3.48
C LEU A 30 5.47 9.40 -2.16
N ARG A 31 6.11 8.39 -1.53
CA ARG A 31 5.76 7.91 -0.20
C ARG A 31 5.82 9.04 0.84
N ARG A 32 6.88 9.86 0.80
CA ARG A 32 6.99 11.02 1.69
C ARG A 32 5.81 11.98 1.49
N ARG A 33 5.49 12.36 0.26
CA ARG A 33 4.38 13.29 -0.03
C ARG A 33 3.03 12.76 0.48
N PHE A 34 2.79 11.46 0.34
CA PHE A 34 1.58 10.85 0.87
C PHE A 34 1.55 10.94 2.40
N PHE A 35 2.61 10.51 3.07
CA PHE A 35 2.65 10.50 4.53
C PHE A 35 2.91 11.88 5.17
N ASP A 36 3.34 12.88 4.43
CA ASP A 36 3.36 14.27 4.91
C ASP A 36 1.92 14.80 5.09
N ALA A 37 0.97 14.29 4.29
CA ALA A 37 -0.45 14.61 4.45
C ALA A 37 -1.17 13.72 5.46
N TYR A 38 -0.63 12.54 5.78
CA TYR A 38 -1.14 11.56 6.72
C TYR A 38 -0.07 11.20 7.74
N GLN A 39 0.36 12.19 8.53
CA GLN A 39 1.48 12.03 9.47
C GLN A 39 1.14 11.12 10.65
N ASP A 40 -0.09 11.21 11.12
CA ASP A 40 -0.65 10.37 12.18
C ASP A 40 -1.65 9.39 11.57
N MET A 41 -1.40 8.10 11.76
CA MET A 41 -2.24 7.00 11.31
C MET A 41 -2.96 6.32 12.49
N SER A 42 -2.94 6.92 13.67
CA SER A 42 -3.59 6.36 14.87
C SER A 42 -5.09 6.15 14.63
N GLY A 43 -5.59 5.01 15.08
CA GLY A 43 -6.98 4.61 14.87
C GLY A 43 -7.28 4.03 13.48
N LEU A 44 -6.33 4.07 12.54
CA LEU A 44 -6.57 3.62 11.17
C LEU A 44 -6.11 2.18 10.95
N THR A 45 -6.80 1.52 10.02
CA THR A 45 -6.38 0.28 9.38
C THR A 45 -5.77 0.61 8.02
N PHE A 46 -4.58 0.10 7.74
CA PHE A 46 -3.91 0.28 6.45
C PHE A 46 -3.75 -1.06 5.73
N VAL A 47 -4.25 -1.14 4.52
CA VAL A 47 -4.21 -2.34 3.68
C VAL A 47 -3.31 -2.05 2.48
N ASP A 48 -2.24 -2.83 2.32
CA ASP A 48 -1.34 -2.75 1.17
C ASP A 48 -1.54 -4.02 0.32
N LEU A 49 -2.26 -3.88 -0.78
CA LEU A 49 -2.68 -5.00 -1.62
C LEU A 49 -1.54 -5.60 -2.47
N CYS A 50 -0.49 -4.82 -2.73
CA CYS A 50 0.69 -5.22 -3.49
C CYS A 50 1.95 -4.83 -2.73
N ALA A 51 2.11 -5.36 -1.53
CA ALA A 51 2.99 -4.80 -0.50
C ALA A 51 4.48 -4.77 -0.87
N GLY A 52 4.93 -5.59 -1.80
CA GLY A 52 6.34 -5.64 -2.15
C GLY A 52 7.21 -5.94 -0.92
N THR A 53 8.07 -4.99 -0.57
CA THR A 53 8.90 -5.08 0.65
C THR A 53 8.18 -4.63 1.92
N GLY A 54 6.96 -4.13 1.81
CA GLY A 54 6.16 -3.59 2.90
C GLY A 54 6.40 -2.10 3.17
N ALA A 55 7.03 -1.37 2.25
CA ALA A 55 7.46 0.00 2.52
C ALA A 55 6.31 0.96 2.86
N MET A 56 5.14 0.83 2.21
CA MET A 56 3.96 1.66 2.49
C MET A 56 3.28 1.24 3.80
N GLY A 57 2.92 -0.04 3.92
CA GLY A 57 2.21 -0.49 5.12
C GLY A 57 3.06 -0.44 6.39
N LEU A 58 4.36 -0.73 6.34
CA LEU A 58 5.26 -0.60 7.51
C LEU A 58 5.53 0.87 7.86
N GLU A 59 5.47 1.79 6.92
CA GLU A 59 5.46 3.24 7.20
C GLU A 59 4.18 3.63 7.95
N ALA A 60 3.00 3.15 7.50
CA ALA A 60 1.74 3.39 8.19
C ALA A 60 1.75 2.81 9.61
N LEU A 61 2.26 1.58 9.80
CA LEU A 61 2.46 0.96 11.11
C LEU A 61 3.33 1.83 12.01
N SER A 62 4.46 2.31 11.49
CA SER A 62 5.39 3.19 12.22
C SER A 62 4.75 4.50 12.64
N ARG A 63 3.76 4.99 11.90
CA ARG A 63 3.02 6.23 12.18
C ARG A 63 1.78 6.01 13.04
N GLY A 64 1.61 4.83 13.62
CA GLY A 64 0.58 4.56 14.61
C GLY A 64 -0.65 3.84 14.07
N ALA A 65 -0.65 3.32 12.85
CA ALA A 65 -1.78 2.52 12.36
C ALA A 65 -2.07 1.36 13.33
N ASN A 66 -3.35 1.21 13.71
CA ASN A 66 -3.77 0.19 14.67
C ASN A 66 -3.65 -1.21 14.09
N LYS A 67 -3.91 -1.33 12.78
CA LYS A 67 -3.81 -2.59 12.07
C LYS A 67 -3.27 -2.36 10.65
N VAL A 68 -2.38 -3.25 10.22
CA VAL A 68 -1.81 -3.23 8.88
C VAL A 68 -1.94 -4.62 8.26
N TYR A 69 -2.52 -4.67 7.05
CA TYR A 69 -2.54 -5.85 6.21
C TYR A 69 -1.58 -5.67 5.04
N LEU A 70 -0.73 -6.67 4.82
CA LEU A 70 0.28 -6.67 3.76
C LEU A 70 0.10 -7.89 2.88
N ASN A 71 -0.48 -7.73 1.70
CA ASN A 71 -0.63 -8.82 0.74
C ASN A 71 0.44 -8.74 -0.35
N GLU A 72 1.09 -9.87 -0.64
CA GLU A 72 2.12 -9.94 -1.68
C GLU A 72 1.98 -11.23 -2.49
N PHE A 73 1.91 -11.09 -3.81
CA PHE A 73 1.71 -12.23 -4.71
C PHE A 73 3.00 -13.04 -4.93
N HIS A 74 4.14 -12.36 -5.10
CA HIS A 74 5.38 -13.00 -5.53
C HIS A 74 6.08 -13.73 -4.38
N PRO A 75 6.28 -15.07 -4.43
CA PRO A 75 6.77 -15.85 -3.28
C PRO A 75 8.10 -15.40 -2.70
N LYS A 76 9.07 -15.01 -3.55
CA LYS A 76 10.40 -14.55 -3.10
C LYS A 76 10.32 -13.18 -2.43
N VAL A 77 9.47 -12.29 -2.93
CA VAL A 77 9.24 -10.97 -2.35
C VAL A 77 8.51 -11.09 -1.01
N TYR A 78 7.51 -11.97 -0.94
CA TYR A 78 6.81 -12.27 0.32
C TYR A 78 7.76 -12.78 1.42
N GLN A 79 8.79 -13.57 1.09
CA GLN A 79 9.79 -13.97 2.10
C GLN A 79 10.61 -12.78 2.62
N LEU A 80 10.89 -11.78 1.78
CA LEU A 80 11.54 -10.54 2.23
C LEU A 80 10.58 -9.69 3.07
N LEU A 81 9.33 -9.57 2.65
CA LEU A 81 8.28 -8.90 3.40
C LEU A 81 8.17 -9.45 4.82
N LYS A 82 8.10 -10.77 4.98
CA LYS A 82 8.06 -11.42 6.31
C LYS A 82 9.28 -11.08 7.17
N LYS A 83 10.47 -11.03 6.57
CA LYS A 83 11.68 -10.64 7.31
C LYS A 83 11.63 -9.17 7.75
N ASN A 84 11.13 -8.28 6.90
CA ASN A 84 10.96 -6.87 7.25
C ASN A 84 9.94 -6.69 8.37
N VAL A 85 8.79 -7.36 8.28
CA VAL A 85 7.78 -7.39 9.35
C VAL A 85 8.39 -7.87 10.66
N SER A 86 9.05 -9.04 10.65
CA SER A 86 9.66 -9.61 11.85
C SER A 86 10.75 -8.72 12.44
N SER A 87 11.53 -8.03 11.61
CA SER A 87 12.57 -7.10 12.06
C SER A 87 11.95 -5.90 12.78
N ILE A 88 11.00 -5.23 12.14
CA ILE A 88 10.40 -4.01 12.70
C ILE A 88 9.60 -4.30 13.97
N THR A 89 8.84 -5.40 14.02
CA THR A 89 8.04 -5.76 15.19
C THR A 89 8.90 -6.21 16.37
N ARG A 90 10.03 -6.87 16.12
CA ARG A 90 10.99 -7.22 17.16
C ARG A 90 11.63 -5.97 17.78
N ASP A 91 12.05 -5.03 16.94
CA ASP A 91 12.82 -3.86 17.39
C ASP A 91 11.96 -2.84 18.15
N LEU A 92 10.68 -2.79 17.87
CA LEU A 92 9.75 -1.80 18.42
C LEU A 92 8.68 -2.40 19.36
N GLY A 93 8.57 -3.72 19.40
CA GLY A 93 7.72 -4.44 20.35
C GLY A 93 6.27 -3.97 20.40
N HIS A 94 5.74 -3.83 21.60
CA HIS A 94 4.32 -3.47 21.84
C HIS A 94 3.98 -2.00 21.55
N SER A 95 4.92 -1.19 21.07
CA SER A 95 4.68 0.22 20.71
C SER A 95 3.95 0.38 19.38
N LEU A 96 3.78 -0.71 18.63
CA LEU A 96 3.15 -0.72 17.30
C LEU A 96 1.77 -1.38 17.35
N GLY A 97 0.95 -1.03 16.39
CA GLY A 97 -0.27 -1.76 16.07
C GLY A 97 0.01 -3.21 15.61
N SER A 98 -1.02 -3.93 15.25
CA SER A 98 -0.89 -5.29 14.71
C SER A 98 -0.57 -5.28 13.22
N VAL A 99 0.20 -6.26 12.75
CA VAL A 99 0.49 -6.45 11.34
C VAL A 99 0.24 -7.91 10.94
N GLU A 100 -0.51 -8.07 9.86
CA GLU A 100 -0.78 -9.36 9.24
C GLU A 100 -0.22 -9.37 7.83
N SER A 101 0.47 -10.43 7.44
CA SER A 101 0.98 -10.58 6.07
C SER A 101 0.45 -11.85 5.43
N SER A 102 -0.01 -11.76 4.19
CA SER A 102 -0.54 -12.84 3.38
C SER A 102 0.18 -12.96 2.04
N LYS A 103 0.18 -14.18 1.51
CA LYS A 103 0.69 -14.46 0.17
C LYS A 103 -0.48 -14.89 -0.72
N GLY A 104 -0.85 -14.04 -1.67
CA GLY A 104 -1.99 -14.34 -2.56
C GLY A 104 -2.25 -13.25 -3.57
N SER A 105 -3.25 -13.48 -4.43
CA SER A 105 -3.71 -12.45 -5.34
C SER A 105 -4.47 -11.35 -4.59
N CYS A 106 -4.43 -10.12 -5.12
CA CYS A 106 -5.20 -9.00 -4.57
C CYS A 106 -6.70 -9.30 -4.53
N LEU A 107 -7.22 -9.91 -5.60
CA LEU A 107 -8.65 -10.22 -5.73
C LEU A 107 -9.12 -11.24 -4.70
N ASP A 108 -8.34 -12.33 -4.49
CA ASP A 108 -8.70 -13.32 -3.48
C ASP A 108 -8.63 -12.71 -2.07
N PHE A 109 -7.64 -11.86 -1.83
CA PHE A 109 -7.49 -11.16 -0.57
C PHE A 109 -8.71 -10.25 -0.30
N ILE A 110 -9.09 -9.41 -1.27
CA ILE A 110 -10.24 -8.50 -1.15
C ILE A 110 -11.52 -9.29 -0.86
N LYS A 111 -11.80 -10.33 -1.68
CA LYS A 111 -13.01 -11.17 -1.53
C LYS A 111 -13.08 -11.87 -0.18
N GLY A 112 -11.93 -12.34 0.33
CA GLY A 112 -11.86 -13.02 1.61
C GLY A 112 -11.99 -12.10 2.83
N HIS A 113 -11.84 -10.78 2.66
CA HIS A 113 -11.77 -9.81 3.77
C HIS A 113 -12.74 -8.63 3.63
N LYS A 114 -13.65 -8.62 2.66
CA LYS A 114 -14.51 -7.48 2.32
C LYS A 114 -15.15 -6.84 3.55
N GLU A 115 -15.89 -7.61 4.35
CA GLU A 115 -16.58 -7.12 5.54
C GLU A 115 -15.65 -6.50 6.60
N GLN A 116 -14.40 -6.96 6.65
CA GLN A 116 -13.41 -6.46 7.61
C GLN A 116 -12.74 -5.18 7.12
N LEU A 117 -12.62 -5.02 5.80
CA LEU A 117 -11.88 -3.94 5.16
C LEU A 117 -12.77 -2.75 4.78
N ASP A 118 -14.07 -2.98 4.53
CA ASP A 118 -14.98 -1.87 4.19
C ASP A 118 -15.44 -1.13 5.45
N LYS A 119 -14.54 -0.31 6.00
CA LYS A 119 -14.75 0.50 7.19
C LYS A 119 -14.25 1.93 6.96
N THR A 120 -14.84 2.90 7.62
CA THR A 120 -14.50 4.33 7.51
C THR A 120 -13.07 4.67 7.95
N ASP A 121 -12.49 3.83 8.82
CA ASP A 121 -11.12 3.94 9.30
C ASP A 121 -10.11 3.13 8.45
N THR A 122 -10.53 2.56 7.33
CA THR A 122 -9.68 1.73 6.48
C THR A 122 -9.17 2.49 5.26
N PHE A 123 -7.86 2.42 5.04
CA PHE A 123 -7.16 2.90 3.86
C PHE A 123 -6.66 1.70 3.06
N ILE A 124 -7.12 1.55 1.82
CA ILE A 124 -6.72 0.48 0.91
C ILE A 124 -5.77 1.05 -0.12
N PHE A 125 -4.50 0.69 -0.03
CA PHE A 125 -3.46 1.08 -0.97
C PHE A 125 -3.24 0.00 -2.02
N PHE A 126 -3.23 0.42 -3.28
CA PHE A 126 -3.11 -0.46 -4.42
C PHE A 126 -2.05 0.06 -5.40
N ASP A 127 -0.90 -0.63 -5.46
CA ASP A 127 0.26 -0.33 -6.31
C ASP A 127 0.72 -1.60 -7.05
N PRO A 128 -0.04 -2.06 -8.07
CA PRO A 128 0.36 -3.21 -8.87
C PRO A 128 1.44 -2.85 -9.89
N PRO A 129 2.05 -3.82 -10.60
CA PRO A 129 2.90 -3.54 -11.74
C PRO A 129 2.18 -2.65 -12.75
N TYR A 130 2.74 -1.49 -13.07
CA TYR A 130 2.07 -0.45 -13.88
C TYR A 130 1.54 -0.93 -15.22
N GLU A 131 2.20 -1.89 -15.85
CA GLU A 131 1.82 -2.44 -17.16
C GLU A 131 0.66 -3.45 -17.07
N ASP A 132 0.24 -3.84 -15.86
CA ASP A 132 -0.89 -4.77 -15.67
C ASP A 132 -2.23 -4.02 -15.58
N HIS A 133 -2.64 -3.42 -16.71
CA HIS A 133 -3.90 -2.70 -16.82
C HIS A 133 -5.12 -3.57 -16.51
N LYS A 134 -5.03 -4.89 -16.80
CA LYS A 134 -6.10 -5.81 -16.46
C LYS A 134 -6.29 -5.93 -14.96
N LEU A 135 -5.20 -6.09 -14.21
CA LEU A 135 -5.25 -6.17 -12.76
C LEU A 135 -5.82 -4.88 -12.14
N TYR A 136 -5.42 -3.70 -12.66
CA TYR A 136 -6.03 -2.43 -12.23
C TYR A 136 -7.56 -2.46 -12.38
N LYS A 137 -8.05 -2.81 -13.57
CA LYS A 137 -9.48 -2.81 -13.85
C LYS A 137 -10.26 -3.83 -13.02
N ASP A 138 -9.71 -5.03 -12.87
CA ASP A 138 -10.36 -6.10 -12.11
C ASP A 138 -10.43 -5.76 -10.62
N VAL A 139 -9.33 -5.25 -10.03
CA VAL A 139 -9.30 -4.86 -8.61
C VAL A 139 -10.18 -3.64 -8.35
N LEU A 140 -10.15 -2.63 -9.19
CA LEU A 140 -10.99 -1.45 -9.02
C LEU A 140 -12.48 -1.77 -9.16
N LYS A 141 -12.86 -2.70 -10.04
CA LYS A 141 -14.26 -3.19 -10.10
C LYS A 141 -14.67 -3.88 -8.80
N GLU A 142 -13.81 -4.70 -8.21
CA GLU A 142 -14.10 -5.37 -6.94
C GLU A 142 -14.18 -4.38 -5.77
N LEU A 143 -13.32 -3.36 -5.76
CA LEU A 143 -13.30 -2.31 -4.74
C LEU A 143 -14.45 -1.29 -4.92
N HIS A 144 -15.10 -1.24 -6.08
CA HIS A 144 -16.25 -0.35 -6.32
C HIS A 144 -17.44 -0.65 -5.39
N ASP A 145 -17.52 -1.88 -4.90
CA ASP A 145 -18.55 -2.29 -3.93
C ASP A 145 -18.18 -1.92 -2.47
N PHE A 146 -17.12 -1.14 -2.24
CA PHE A 146 -16.72 -0.66 -0.91
C PHE A 146 -17.29 0.75 -0.72
N ASP A 147 -18.15 0.90 0.28
CA ASP A 147 -18.86 2.16 0.54
C ASP A 147 -18.14 3.06 1.56
N GLN A 148 -17.27 2.51 2.39
CA GLN A 148 -16.70 3.19 3.54
C GLN A 148 -15.18 3.36 3.47
N ALA A 149 -14.48 2.38 2.92
CA ALA A 149 -13.02 2.38 2.86
C ALA A 149 -12.50 3.46 1.89
N LYS A 150 -11.39 4.08 2.26
CA LYS A 150 -10.69 5.03 1.38
C LYS A 150 -9.74 4.29 0.44
N ILE A 151 -9.99 4.39 -0.85
CA ILE A 151 -9.20 3.73 -1.88
C ILE A 151 -8.10 4.66 -2.37
N ILE A 152 -6.86 4.12 -2.43
CA ILE A 152 -5.65 4.85 -2.78
C ILE A 152 -4.94 4.05 -3.88
N ILE A 153 -4.73 4.66 -5.03
CA ILE A 153 -4.16 4.01 -6.22
C ILE A 153 -2.82 4.65 -6.55
N GLU A 154 -1.74 3.87 -6.59
CA GLU A 154 -0.49 4.33 -7.19
C GLU A 154 -0.46 3.90 -8.67
N THR A 155 -0.01 4.80 -9.54
CA THR A 155 0.10 4.56 -10.97
C THR A 155 1.21 5.41 -11.60
N ASP A 156 1.53 5.14 -12.84
CA ASP A 156 2.50 5.90 -13.64
C ASP A 156 1.83 6.45 -14.91
N LYS A 157 2.02 7.73 -15.21
CA LYS A 157 1.39 8.43 -16.35
C LYS A 157 1.71 7.79 -17.71
N GLN A 158 2.87 7.16 -17.85
CA GLN A 158 3.32 6.60 -19.13
C GLN A 158 2.91 5.12 -19.29
N LYS A 159 2.91 4.37 -18.18
CA LYS A 159 2.79 2.90 -18.19
C LYS A 159 1.56 2.36 -17.49
N GLY A 160 1.02 3.10 -16.53
CA GLY A 160 -0.08 2.66 -15.68
C GLY A 160 -1.44 3.13 -16.17
N ILE A 161 -2.46 2.81 -15.37
CA ILE A 161 -3.83 3.27 -15.60
C ILE A 161 -3.91 4.80 -15.56
N LYS A 162 -4.65 5.37 -16.48
CA LYS A 162 -4.82 6.82 -16.61
C LYS A 162 -6.02 7.31 -15.80
N GLU A 163 -6.03 8.62 -15.54
CA GLU A 163 -7.12 9.29 -14.82
C GLU A 163 -8.48 9.08 -15.50
N GLU A 164 -8.50 9.13 -16.85
CA GLU A 164 -9.70 8.89 -17.63
C GLU A 164 -10.23 7.46 -17.43
N GLU A 165 -9.35 6.45 -17.40
CA GLU A 165 -9.75 5.06 -17.18
C GLU A 165 -10.26 4.82 -15.75
N ILE A 166 -9.74 5.55 -14.74
CA ILE A 166 -10.23 5.52 -13.36
C ILE A 166 -11.64 6.11 -13.29
N THR A 167 -11.87 7.22 -13.98
CA THR A 167 -13.20 7.87 -14.03
C THR A 167 -14.22 7.08 -14.84
N GLU A 168 -13.82 6.37 -15.88
CA GLU A 168 -14.67 5.44 -16.62
C GLU A 168 -15.15 4.25 -15.75
N LEU A 169 -14.41 3.90 -14.71
CA LEU A 169 -14.83 2.92 -13.70
C LEU A 169 -15.71 3.52 -12.59
N ASN A 170 -16.24 4.74 -12.81
CA ASN A 170 -17.11 5.50 -11.91
C ASN A 170 -16.44 5.95 -10.60
N TYR A 171 -15.12 6.01 -10.56
CA TYR A 171 -14.41 6.62 -9.43
C TYR A 171 -14.25 8.12 -9.62
N LYS A 172 -14.41 8.85 -8.54
CA LYS A 172 -14.12 10.29 -8.48
C LYS A 172 -12.78 10.52 -7.78
N ILE A 173 -11.83 11.14 -8.48
CA ILE A 173 -10.54 11.52 -7.89
C ILE A 173 -10.74 12.71 -6.97
N LYS A 174 -10.47 12.52 -5.68
CA LYS A 174 -10.59 13.56 -4.64
C LYS A 174 -9.29 14.28 -4.40
N LYS A 175 -8.17 13.58 -4.50
CA LYS A 175 -6.84 14.13 -4.25
C LYS A 175 -5.78 13.38 -5.04
N SER A 176 -4.73 14.10 -5.42
CA SER A 176 -3.59 13.48 -6.10
C SER A 176 -2.27 13.97 -5.51
N TYR A 177 -1.29 13.07 -5.49
CA TYR A 177 0.11 13.37 -5.20
C TYR A 177 0.95 12.93 -6.39
N ARG A 178 1.93 13.75 -6.77
CA ARG A 178 2.75 13.49 -7.96
C ARG A 178 4.24 13.54 -7.64
N GLN A 179 4.99 12.62 -8.23
CA GLN A 179 6.46 12.66 -8.27
C GLN A 179 6.95 12.14 -9.63
N GLY A 180 7.47 13.05 -10.45
CA GLY A 180 7.85 12.72 -11.83
C GLY A 180 6.64 12.25 -12.65
N THR A 181 6.69 11.01 -13.13
CA THR A 181 5.60 10.36 -13.87
C THR A 181 4.67 9.54 -12.96
N SER A 182 5.03 9.31 -11.70
CA SER A 182 4.24 8.52 -10.77
C SER A 182 3.24 9.38 -10.00
N TYR A 183 2.06 8.82 -9.77
CA TYR A 183 0.94 9.45 -9.08
C TYR A 183 0.38 8.53 -7.99
N ILE A 184 -0.09 9.14 -6.91
CA ILE A 184 -1.02 8.51 -5.98
C ILE A 184 -2.34 9.26 -6.09
N TYR A 185 -3.42 8.56 -6.41
CA TYR A 185 -4.79 9.07 -6.41
C TYR A 185 -5.54 8.56 -5.18
N ILE A 186 -6.30 9.44 -4.53
CA ILE A 186 -7.30 9.06 -3.55
C ILE A 186 -8.65 9.19 -4.25
N VAL A 187 -9.41 8.10 -4.27
CA VAL A 187 -10.65 7.98 -5.03
C VAL A 187 -11.83 7.58 -4.13
N GLU A 188 -13.02 7.95 -4.58
CA GLU A 188 -14.32 7.56 -4.04
C GLU A 188 -15.24 7.09 -5.17
#